data_ee26810f101895546513afb7fee0ddbe
#
_entry.id   ee26810f101895546513afb7fee0ddbe
#
_cell.length_a   1.000
_cell.length_b   1.000
_cell.length_c   1.000
_cell.angle_alpha   90.00
_cell.angle_beta   90.00
_cell.angle_gamma   90.00
#
_symmetry.space_group_name_H-M   'P 1'
#
loop_
_entity.id
_entity.type
_entity.pdbx_description
1 polymer ?
#
loop_
_entity_poly.entity_id
_entity_poly.type
_entity_poly.pdbx_seq_one_letter_code
_entity_poly.pdbx_strand_id
1 'polypeptide(L)'
;MVNFKINGTSFELSGSEKVNLPLMVCSHERSGTHFVMNSISKCTEYTANPFLNFDYSPLGSLINFFSEESIRIFLNSLKNIKYNDSINYCTNSIIKSHFPLTLLGNDAKNLCKVIYIYRNPEEVFISFWKFLNRWDWFEGPKLNSPLELMKSNPKGQSQRYQVENYKNYFERWASHILIAKKEQKNSKNIVMVNYSDLENNFSKTIENICNKLEINIISTPSKPNKEEYIFGKDLKLSYEEKQLMKSFIREEIQKFPALPNDLKELFN
;
A
#
# COMPACT_ATOMS: atom_id res chain seq x y z
N MET A 1 -0.40 -25.85 -19.04
CA MET A 1 -0.72 -24.54 -19.67
C MET A 1 -2.20 -24.28 -19.46
N VAL A 2 -2.57 -23.23 -18.78
CA VAL A 2 -3.99 -22.87 -18.54
C VAL A 2 -4.23 -21.51 -19.16
N ASN A 3 -5.17 -21.45 -20.09
CA ASN A 3 -5.59 -20.19 -20.72
C ASN A 3 -6.91 -19.75 -20.13
N PHE A 4 -7.02 -18.51 -19.72
CA PHE A 4 -8.27 -17.91 -19.28
C PHE A 4 -8.43 -16.50 -19.86
N LYS A 5 -9.68 -16.08 -20.02
CA LYS A 5 -10.00 -14.74 -20.53
C LYS A 5 -10.72 -13.92 -19.46
N ILE A 6 -10.27 -12.67 -19.32
CA ILE A 6 -10.91 -11.69 -18.44
C ILE A 6 -11.20 -10.46 -19.30
N ASN A 7 -12.47 -10.09 -19.40
CA ASN A 7 -12.91 -8.91 -20.17
C ASN A 7 -12.33 -8.88 -21.60
N GLY A 8 -12.32 -10.04 -22.28
CA GLY A 8 -11.78 -10.14 -23.64
C GLY A 8 -10.27 -10.33 -23.74
N THR A 9 -9.53 -10.18 -22.65
CA THR A 9 -8.08 -10.32 -22.60
C THR A 9 -7.69 -11.75 -22.24
N SER A 10 -6.81 -12.36 -23.04
CA SER A 10 -6.33 -13.73 -22.81
C SER A 10 -5.09 -13.73 -21.92
N PHE A 11 -5.08 -14.59 -20.92
CA PHE A 11 -3.95 -14.88 -20.06
C PHE A 11 -3.53 -16.32 -20.24
N GLU A 12 -2.24 -16.55 -20.35
CA GLU A 12 -1.65 -17.87 -20.43
C GLU A 12 -0.82 -18.15 -19.17
N LEU A 13 -1.15 -19.22 -18.46
CA LEU A 13 -0.36 -19.73 -17.35
C LEU A 13 0.53 -20.85 -17.85
N SER A 14 1.83 -20.64 -17.91
CA SER A 14 2.80 -21.68 -18.23
C SER A 14 3.66 -21.97 -17.01
N GLY A 15 3.84 -23.23 -16.69
CA GLY A 15 4.85 -23.67 -15.73
C GLY A 15 6.24 -23.48 -16.33
N SER A 16 7.10 -22.70 -15.72
CA SER A 16 8.55 -22.72 -15.97
C SER A 16 9.32 -21.97 -14.89
N GLU A 17 10.55 -22.37 -14.74
CA GLU A 17 11.70 -21.78 -14.09
C GLU A 17 11.50 -20.79 -12.94
N LYS A 18 12.40 -20.91 -11.99
CA LYS A 18 12.48 -20.17 -10.74
C LYS A 18 12.33 -18.67 -10.93
N VAL A 19 11.14 -18.19 -10.78
CA VAL A 19 10.84 -16.75 -10.69
C VAL A 19 10.93 -16.36 -9.21
N ASN A 20 11.49 -15.19 -8.93
CA ASN A 20 11.45 -14.62 -7.59
C ASN A 20 10.00 -14.50 -7.09
N LEU A 21 9.82 -14.55 -5.78
CA LEU A 21 8.49 -14.35 -5.20
C LEU A 21 7.92 -13.01 -5.66
N PRO A 22 6.63 -12.93 -5.99
CA PRO A 22 5.97 -11.67 -6.26
C PRO A 22 6.23 -10.65 -5.15
N LEU A 23 6.36 -9.37 -5.51
CA LEU A 23 6.51 -8.27 -4.57
C LEU A 23 5.21 -7.48 -4.47
N MET A 24 4.68 -7.38 -3.26
CA MET A 24 3.55 -6.51 -2.95
C MET A 24 4.01 -5.28 -2.19
N VAL A 25 3.54 -4.11 -2.59
CA VAL A 25 3.65 -2.87 -1.80
C VAL A 25 2.27 -2.53 -1.27
N CYS A 26 2.13 -2.57 0.04
CA CYS A 26 0.87 -2.38 0.75
C CYS A 26 0.95 -1.17 1.68
N SER A 27 -0.16 -0.49 1.87
CA SER A 27 -0.28 0.64 2.80
C SER A 27 -1.73 1.01 3.05
N HIS A 28 -2.00 1.76 4.12
CA HIS A 28 -3.17 2.65 4.12
C HIS A 28 -3.04 3.66 2.98
N GLU A 29 -4.16 4.08 2.39
CA GLU A 29 -4.15 5.05 1.29
C GLU A 29 -3.35 6.30 1.65
N ARG A 30 -2.67 6.89 0.69
CA ARG A 30 -1.87 8.12 0.77
C ARG A 30 -0.62 8.04 1.66
N SER A 31 -0.16 6.85 2.04
CA SER A 31 1.05 6.66 2.84
C SER A 31 2.36 6.61 2.03
N GLY A 32 2.32 6.74 0.70
CA GLY A 32 3.52 6.77 -0.14
C GLY A 32 3.78 5.50 -0.95
N THR A 33 2.75 4.69 -1.24
CA THR A 33 2.83 3.42 -1.97
C THR A 33 3.59 3.55 -3.29
N HIS A 34 3.18 4.50 -4.16
CA HIS A 34 3.84 4.71 -5.45
C HIS A 34 5.30 5.16 -5.32
N PHE A 35 5.61 5.97 -4.29
CA PHE A 35 7.00 6.39 -4.04
C PHE A 35 7.90 5.18 -3.78
N VAL A 36 7.46 4.24 -2.94
CA VAL A 36 8.20 2.99 -2.67
C VAL A 36 8.29 2.13 -3.92
N MET A 37 7.18 1.91 -4.62
CA MET A 37 7.14 1.10 -5.84
C MET A 37 8.16 1.58 -6.85
N ASN A 38 8.16 2.89 -7.14
CA ASN A 38 9.08 3.48 -8.10
C ASN A 38 10.54 3.49 -7.61
N SER A 39 10.74 3.60 -6.28
CA SER A 39 12.08 3.50 -5.70
C SER A 39 12.68 2.10 -5.88
N ILE A 40 11.90 1.07 -5.58
CA ILE A 40 12.30 -0.33 -5.74
C ILE A 40 12.50 -0.67 -7.22
N SER A 41 11.60 -0.23 -8.08
CA SER A 41 11.68 -0.48 -9.52
C SER A 41 12.93 0.11 -10.18
N LYS A 42 13.49 1.19 -9.65
CA LYS A 42 14.69 1.82 -10.18
C LYS A 42 15.98 1.05 -9.89
N CYS A 43 15.99 0.19 -8.90
CA CYS A 43 17.22 -0.45 -8.44
C CYS A 43 17.14 -1.98 -8.30
N THR A 44 16.02 -2.58 -8.66
CA THR A 44 15.82 -4.04 -8.59
C THR A 44 15.22 -4.57 -9.89
N GLU A 45 15.07 -5.87 -9.98
CA GLU A 45 14.39 -6.55 -11.10
C GLU A 45 12.87 -6.33 -11.16
N TYR A 46 12.25 -5.83 -10.09
CA TYR A 46 10.83 -5.55 -10.06
C TYR A 46 10.48 -4.27 -10.82
N THR A 47 9.30 -4.25 -11.45
CA THR A 47 8.83 -3.07 -12.20
C THR A 47 7.59 -2.46 -11.60
N ALA A 48 7.56 -1.13 -11.54
CA ALA A 48 6.39 -0.34 -11.15
C ALA A 48 5.64 0.24 -12.35
N ASN A 49 6.11 0.02 -13.57
CA ASN A 49 5.45 0.45 -14.80
C ASN A 49 5.62 -0.61 -15.89
N PRO A 50 4.59 -1.42 -16.12
CA PRO A 50 3.31 -1.43 -15.41
C PRO A 50 3.38 -2.11 -14.04
N PHE A 51 2.50 -1.73 -13.14
CA PHE A 51 2.26 -2.43 -11.86
C PHE A 51 0.90 -3.13 -11.86
N LEU A 52 0.74 -4.14 -11.02
CA LEU A 52 -0.53 -4.82 -10.81
C LEU A 52 -1.33 -4.09 -9.72
N ASN A 53 -2.38 -3.39 -10.10
CA ASN A 53 -3.24 -2.71 -9.14
C ASN A 53 -4.30 -3.67 -8.60
N PHE A 54 -4.10 -4.18 -7.40
CA PHE A 54 -5.02 -5.10 -6.75
C PHE A 54 -6.38 -4.46 -6.44
N ASP A 55 -6.39 -3.14 -6.26
CA ASP A 55 -7.58 -2.41 -5.83
C ASP A 55 -8.61 -2.22 -6.95
N TYR A 56 -8.14 -2.16 -8.20
CA TYR A 56 -8.98 -1.79 -9.37
C TYR A 56 -8.78 -2.67 -10.59
N SER A 57 -7.83 -3.60 -10.57
CA SER A 57 -7.59 -4.41 -11.76
C SER A 57 -8.70 -5.44 -11.95
N PRO A 58 -8.99 -5.86 -13.20
CA PRO A 58 -9.84 -7.02 -13.46
C PRO A 58 -9.36 -8.27 -12.71
N LEU A 59 -8.06 -8.39 -12.46
CA LEU A 59 -7.47 -9.45 -11.64
C LEU A 59 -7.96 -9.38 -10.20
N GLY A 60 -8.03 -8.18 -9.60
CA GLY A 60 -8.56 -7.97 -8.26
C GLY A 60 -10.02 -8.36 -8.11
N SER A 61 -10.85 -8.18 -9.16
CA SER A 61 -12.26 -8.58 -9.14
C SER A 61 -12.47 -10.09 -9.18
N LEU A 62 -11.46 -10.85 -9.58
CA LEU A 62 -11.51 -12.33 -9.60
C LEU A 62 -11.03 -12.94 -8.29
N ILE A 63 -10.45 -12.16 -7.40
CA ILE A 63 -9.88 -12.65 -6.16
C ILE A 63 -10.89 -12.42 -5.06
N ASN A 64 -11.30 -13.50 -4.45
CA ASN A 64 -12.05 -13.41 -3.20
C ASN A 64 -11.05 -13.14 -2.08
N PHE A 65 -10.89 -11.86 -1.67
CA PHE A 65 -10.00 -11.46 -0.60
C PHE A 65 -10.34 -12.06 0.77
N PHE A 66 -11.54 -12.57 0.95
CA PHE A 66 -11.96 -13.29 2.15
C PHE A 66 -11.65 -14.80 2.08
N SER A 67 -11.07 -15.26 0.98
CA SER A 67 -10.62 -16.63 0.81
C SER A 67 -9.11 -16.70 0.67
N GLU A 68 -8.44 -17.25 1.68
CA GLU A 68 -7.01 -17.50 1.67
C GLU A 68 -6.59 -18.35 0.46
N GLU A 69 -7.39 -19.37 0.13
CA GLU A 69 -7.15 -20.23 -1.03
C GLU A 69 -7.20 -19.46 -2.35
N SER A 70 -8.15 -18.55 -2.52
CA SER A 70 -8.24 -17.69 -3.71
C SER A 70 -7.00 -16.82 -3.88
N ILE A 71 -6.52 -16.22 -2.79
CA ILE A 71 -5.31 -15.40 -2.80
C ILE A 71 -4.08 -16.29 -3.09
N ARG A 72 -3.99 -17.44 -2.48
CA ARG A 72 -2.91 -18.41 -2.69
C ARG A 72 -2.83 -18.87 -4.16
N ILE A 73 -3.95 -19.21 -4.75
CA ILE A 73 -4.04 -19.59 -6.17
C ILE A 73 -3.56 -18.44 -7.05
N PHE A 74 -4.01 -17.22 -6.79
CA PHE A 74 -3.59 -16.04 -7.55
C PHE A 74 -2.08 -15.80 -7.45
N LEU A 75 -1.51 -15.76 -6.24
CA LEU A 75 -0.08 -15.53 -6.03
C LEU A 75 0.79 -16.64 -6.66
N ASN A 76 0.34 -17.89 -6.60
CA ASN A 76 1.00 -19.00 -7.30
C ASN A 76 0.93 -18.84 -8.81
N SER A 77 -0.21 -18.35 -9.32
CA SER A 77 -0.37 -18.11 -10.75
C SER A 77 0.57 -17.02 -11.26
N LEU A 78 0.82 -15.97 -10.47
CA LEU A 78 1.75 -14.89 -10.84
C LEU A 78 3.17 -15.38 -11.11
N LYS A 79 3.61 -16.46 -10.46
CA LYS A 79 4.93 -17.06 -10.71
C LYS A 79 5.06 -17.66 -12.12
N ASN A 80 3.95 -17.96 -12.74
CA ASN A 80 3.85 -18.72 -13.98
C ASN A 80 3.20 -17.94 -15.13
N ILE A 81 2.90 -16.63 -14.94
CA ILE A 81 2.32 -15.81 -16.01
C ILE A 81 3.40 -15.56 -17.05
N LYS A 82 3.19 -16.10 -18.25
CA LYS A 82 3.88 -15.66 -19.45
C LYS A 82 3.11 -14.52 -20.09
N TYR A 83 3.89 -13.60 -20.60
CA TYR A 83 3.46 -12.40 -21.26
C TYR A 83 2.81 -12.73 -22.61
N ASN A 84 1.67 -12.11 -22.89
CA ASN A 84 1.17 -11.98 -24.23
C ASN A 84 1.19 -10.48 -24.62
N ASP A 85 1.66 -10.14 -25.80
CA ASP A 85 1.96 -8.78 -26.29
C ASP A 85 0.82 -7.76 -26.16
N SER A 86 -0.38 -8.21 -25.83
CA SER A 86 -1.54 -7.35 -25.64
C SER A 86 -1.73 -6.78 -24.23
N ILE A 87 -0.94 -7.22 -23.24
CA ILE A 87 -1.04 -6.74 -21.86
C ILE A 87 0.35 -6.39 -21.33
N ASN A 88 0.50 -5.16 -20.90
CA ASN A 88 1.77 -4.64 -20.40
C ASN A 88 2.13 -5.06 -18.96
N TYR A 89 1.77 -6.25 -18.48
CA TYR A 89 2.18 -6.76 -17.18
C TYR A 89 3.28 -7.81 -17.34
N CYS A 90 4.28 -7.79 -16.51
CA CYS A 90 5.33 -8.81 -16.45
C CYS A 90 5.32 -9.54 -15.10
N THR A 91 5.92 -10.73 -15.06
CA THR A 91 5.92 -11.59 -13.87
C THR A 91 6.55 -10.92 -12.64
N ASN A 92 7.40 -9.93 -12.85
CA ASN A 92 8.04 -9.12 -11.81
C ASN A 92 7.37 -7.74 -11.63
N SER A 93 6.15 -7.52 -12.16
CA SER A 93 5.37 -6.33 -11.85
C SER A 93 5.03 -6.27 -10.37
N ILE A 94 5.28 -5.12 -9.74
CA ILE A 94 4.93 -4.89 -8.35
C ILE A 94 3.42 -4.91 -8.19
N ILE A 95 2.94 -5.61 -7.18
CA ILE A 95 1.53 -5.61 -6.79
C ILE A 95 1.29 -4.45 -5.83
N LYS A 96 0.38 -3.55 -6.20
CA LYS A 96 -0.10 -2.48 -5.31
C LYS A 96 -1.36 -2.90 -4.60
N SER A 97 -1.43 -2.67 -3.28
CA SER A 97 -2.65 -2.92 -2.50
C SER A 97 -2.84 -1.92 -1.37
N HIS A 98 -4.10 -1.60 -1.09
CA HIS A 98 -4.54 -0.88 0.11
C HIS A 98 -5.37 -1.77 1.05
N PHE A 99 -5.47 -3.06 0.76
CA PHE A 99 -6.14 -4.01 1.64
C PHE A 99 -5.29 -4.31 2.88
N PRO A 100 -5.90 -4.46 4.05
CA PRO A 100 -5.19 -4.90 5.25
C PRO A 100 -4.53 -6.27 5.08
N LEU A 101 -3.33 -6.44 5.61
CA LEU A 101 -2.53 -7.65 5.42
C LEU A 101 -3.13 -8.93 6.00
N THR A 102 -4.11 -8.84 6.90
CA THR A 102 -4.85 -10.01 7.39
C THR A 102 -5.54 -10.79 6.28
N LEU A 103 -5.86 -10.12 5.16
CA LEU A 103 -6.51 -10.78 4.02
C LEU A 103 -5.56 -11.68 3.23
N LEU A 104 -4.25 -11.58 3.44
CA LEU A 104 -3.30 -12.47 2.77
C LEU A 104 -3.24 -13.89 3.34
N GLY A 105 -3.81 -14.15 4.53
CA GLY A 105 -3.70 -15.44 5.20
C GLY A 105 -2.26 -15.88 5.51
N ASN A 106 -2.09 -16.96 6.24
CA ASN A 106 -0.76 -17.42 6.65
C ASN A 106 0.05 -18.01 5.50
N ASP A 107 -0.57 -18.80 4.65
CA ASP A 107 0.12 -19.43 3.51
C ASP A 107 0.47 -18.42 2.43
N ALA A 108 -0.43 -17.48 2.13
CA ALA A 108 -0.20 -16.44 1.14
C ALA A 108 1.00 -15.54 1.47
N LYS A 109 1.27 -15.28 2.76
CA LYS A 109 2.45 -14.52 3.22
C LYS A 109 3.78 -15.19 2.87
N ASN A 110 3.78 -16.50 2.67
CA ASN A 110 4.96 -17.24 2.23
C ASN A 110 5.11 -17.24 0.70
N LEU A 111 4.10 -16.80 -0.04
CA LEU A 111 4.06 -16.80 -1.50
C LEU A 111 4.42 -15.45 -2.11
N CYS A 112 4.57 -14.39 -1.32
CA CYS A 112 5.00 -13.07 -1.78
C CYS A 112 5.92 -12.39 -0.75
N LYS A 113 6.71 -11.44 -1.24
CA LYS A 113 7.44 -10.47 -0.44
C LYS A 113 6.54 -9.25 -0.25
N VAL A 114 6.49 -8.68 0.94
CA VAL A 114 5.61 -7.55 1.23
C VAL A 114 6.40 -6.38 1.82
N ILE A 115 6.30 -5.22 1.20
CA ILE A 115 6.71 -3.95 1.78
C ILE A 115 5.44 -3.24 2.25
N TYR A 116 5.31 -3.06 3.56
CA TYR A 116 4.24 -2.26 4.13
C TYR A 116 4.77 -0.88 4.50
N ILE A 117 4.27 0.16 3.84
CA ILE A 117 4.65 1.53 4.14
C ILE A 117 3.59 2.22 4.99
N TYR A 118 4.05 2.90 6.05
CA TYR A 118 3.23 3.75 6.90
C TYR A 118 3.81 5.17 6.98
N ARG A 119 2.97 6.11 7.36
CA ARG A 119 3.32 7.52 7.35
C ARG A 119 2.60 8.25 8.49
N ASN A 120 3.17 9.39 8.89
CA ASN A 120 2.57 10.35 9.83
C ASN A 120 1.10 10.63 9.48
N PRO A 121 0.16 10.48 10.44
CA PRO A 121 -1.27 10.67 10.18
C PRO A 121 -1.61 12.09 9.72
N GLU A 122 -0.93 13.13 10.20
CA GLU A 122 -1.15 14.51 9.73
C GLU A 122 -0.98 14.58 8.21
N GLU A 123 0.11 14.04 7.69
CA GLU A 123 0.40 14.08 6.26
C GLU A 123 -0.51 13.16 5.44
N VAL A 124 -0.83 11.98 5.98
CA VAL A 124 -1.76 11.03 5.34
C VAL A 124 -3.12 11.70 5.17
N PHE A 125 -3.68 12.28 6.22
CA PHE A 125 -5.03 12.83 6.17
C PHE A 125 -5.13 14.13 5.39
N ILE A 126 -4.10 14.97 5.39
CA ILE A 126 -4.04 16.14 4.49
C ILE A 126 -4.03 15.66 3.03
N SER A 127 -3.20 14.66 2.70
CA SER A 127 -3.11 14.11 1.35
C SER A 127 -4.40 13.39 0.94
N PHE A 128 -5.04 12.67 1.86
CA PHE A 128 -6.26 11.92 1.60
C PHE A 128 -7.46 12.86 1.41
N TRP A 129 -7.60 13.86 2.26
CA TRP A 129 -8.60 14.90 2.13
C TRP A 129 -8.51 15.63 0.77
N LYS A 130 -7.30 16.04 0.36
CA LYS A 130 -7.06 16.63 -0.94
C LYS A 130 -7.45 15.71 -2.09
N PHE A 131 -7.10 14.45 -1.99
CA PHE A 131 -7.44 13.44 -2.98
C PHE A 131 -8.96 13.27 -3.09
N LEU A 132 -9.66 13.05 -1.98
CA LEU A 132 -11.12 12.84 -1.97
C LEU A 132 -11.88 14.03 -2.54
N ASN A 133 -11.46 15.27 -2.25
CA ASN A 133 -12.13 16.46 -2.74
C ASN A 133 -11.95 16.71 -4.24
N ARG A 134 -10.90 16.11 -4.85
CA ARG A 134 -10.57 16.30 -6.27
C ARG A 134 -10.94 15.12 -7.15
N TRP A 135 -11.20 13.97 -6.55
CA TRP A 135 -11.53 12.79 -7.29
C TRP A 135 -12.95 12.84 -7.85
N ASP A 136 -13.15 12.46 -9.10
CA ASP A 136 -14.42 12.63 -9.79
C ASP A 136 -15.51 11.68 -9.30
N TRP A 137 -15.13 10.49 -8.81
CA TRP A 137 -16.09 9.53 -8.26
C TRP A 137 -16.10 9.52 -6.73
N PHE A 138 -17.12 8.87 -6.15
CA PHE A 138 -17.32 8.80 -4.70
C PHE A 138 -16.38 7.75 -4.05
N GLU A 139 -15.09 8.06 -3.96
CA GLU A 139 -14.12 7.26 -3.23
C GLU A 139 -14.32 7.34 -1.70
N GLY A 140 -14.69 8.50 -1.21
CA GLY A 140 -14.99 8.80 0.17
C GLY A 140 -15.71 10.13 0.31
N PRO A 141 -16.00 10.61 1.55
CA PRO A 141 -16.73 11.84 1.77
C PRO A 141 -15.91 13.07 1.32
N LYS A 142 -16.57 14.01 0.65
CA LYS A 142 -16.03 15.35 0.37
C LYS A 142 -16.31 16.24 1.56
N LEU A 143 -15.29 16.62 2.30
CA LEU A 143 -15.39 17.36 3.56
C LEU A 143 -14.56 18.64 3.51
N ASN A 144 -14.84 19.57 4.43
CA ASN A 144 -14.21 20.89 4.40
C ASN A 144 -12.77 20.87 4.93
N SER A 145 -12.43 19.90 5.78
CA SER A 145 -11.08 19.81 6.37
C SER A 145 -10.61 18.37 6.59
N PRO A 146 -9.30 18.14 6.69
CA PRO A 146 -8.75 16.83 7.05
C PRO A 146 -9.12 16.41 8.47
N LEU A 147 -9.38 17.35 9.39
CA LEU A 147 -9.86 17.04 10.74
C LEU A 147 -11.26 16.44 10.72
N GLU A 148 -12.15 17.01 9.89
CA GLU A 148 -13.48 16.42 9.68
C GLU A 148 -13.36 15.01 9.08
N LEU A 149 -12.44 14.80 8.14
CA LEU A 149 -12.19 13.49 7.58
C LEU A 149 -11.75 12.49 8.64
N MET A 150 -10.77 12.85 9.49
CA MET A 150 -10.32 11.98 10.58
C MET A 150 -11.45 11.52 11.48
N LYS A 151 -12.38 12.43 11.81
CA LYS A 151 -13.51 12.21 12.72
C LYS A 151 -14.69 11.51 12.07
N SER A 152 -14.81 11.54 10.75
CA SER A 152 -15.95 10.98 10.03
C SER A 152 -15.86 9.45 9.91
N ASN A 153 -17.02 8.81 9.86
CA ASN A 153 -17.09 7.39 9.55
C ASN A 153 -16.62 7.12 8.12
N PRO A 154 -15.87 6.05 7.88
CA PRO A 154 -15.51 5.67 6.52
C PRO A 154 -16.76 5.45 5.66
N LYS A 155 -16.76 6.06 4.46
CA LYS A 155 -17.86 6.00 3.49
C LYS A 155 -17.31 5.90 2.08
N GLY A 156 -18.17 5.50 1.14
CA GLY A 156 -17.82 5.41 -0.26
C GLY A 156 -17.02 4.15 -0.59
N GLN A 157 -16.34 4.17 -1.73
CA GLN A 157 -15.59 3.00 -2.22
C GLN A 157 -14.38 2.66 -1.34
N SER A 158 -13.85 3.60 -0.54
CA SER A 158 -12.79 3.32 0.41
C SER A 158 -13.15 2.27 1.47
N GLN A 159 -14.45 1.99 1.66
CA GLN A 159 -14.90 0.92 2.56
C GLN A 159 -14.48 -0.48 2.11
N ARG A 160 -14.16 -0.69 0.83
CA ARG A 160 -13.64 -1.98 0.32
C ARG A 160 -12.35 -2.43 1.00
N TYR A 161 -11.60 -1.50 1.58
CA TYR A 161 -10.35 -1.80 2.29
C TYR A 161 -10.54 -2.07 3.79
N GLN A 162 -11.77 -2.29 4.23
CA GLN A 162 -12.07 -2.53 5.63
C GLN A 162 -12.29 -4.03 5.88
N VAL A 163 -11.81 -4.51 7.01
CA VAL A 163 -12.05 -5.87 7.51
C VAL A 163 -13.04 -5.88 8.67
N GLU A 164 -13.34 -4.69 9.20
CA GLU A 164 -14.27 -4.48 10.31
C GLU A 164 -14.88 -3.08 10.23
N ASN A 165 -15.86 -2.80 11.08
CA ASN A 165 -16.48 -1.47 11.17
C ASN A 165 -15.63 -0.55 12.06
N TYR A 166 -15.10 0.50 11.48
CA TYR A 166 -14.35 1.53 12.19
C TYR A 166 -15.22 2.73 12.54
N LYS A 167 -15.06 3.26 13.73
CA LYS A 167 -15.77 4.42 14.23
C LYS A 167 -15.47 5.67 13.38
N ASN A 168 -14.23 5.80 12.94
CA ASN A 168 -13.80 6.92 12.11
C ASN A 168 -12.57 6.53 11.26
N TYR A 169 -12.16 7.41 10.34
CA TYR A 169 -11.01 7.17 9.48
C TYR A 169 -9.69 7.09 10.23
N PHE A 170 -9.55 7.78 11.38
CA PHE A 170 -8.33 7.70 12.20
C PHE A 170 -8.15 6.31 12.79
N GLU A 171 -9.21 5.74 13.37
CA GLU A 171 -9.21 4.37 13.87
C GLU A 171 -8.89 3.37 12.77
N ARG A 172 -9.47 3.54 11.58
CA ARG A 172 -9.16 2.71 10.41
C ARG A 172 -7.67 2.78 10.04
N TRP A 173 -7.09 3.98 9.99
CA TRP A 173 -5.67 4.18 9.73
C TRP A 173 -4.79 3.48 10.79
N ALA A 174 -5.08 3.70 12.06
CA ALA A 174 -4.34 3.08 13.16
C ALA A 174 -4.43 1.54 13.12
N SER A 175 -5.64 1.01 12.95
CA SER A 175 -5.88 -0.44 12.85
C SER A 175 -5.15 -1.06 11.67
N HIS A 176 -5.11 -0.39 10.52
CA HIS A 176 -4.38 -0.87 9.35
C HIS A 176 -2.88 -1.05 9.62
N ILE A 177 -2.26 -0.12 10.35
CA ILE A 177 -0.85 -0.21 10.77
C ILE A 177 -0.65 -1.31 11.81
N LEU A 178 -1.55 -1.42 12.78
CA LEU A 178 -1.48 -2.46 13.82
C LEU A 178 -1.59 -3.87 13.25
N ILE A 179 -2.47 -4.05 12.27
CA ILE A 179 -2.59 -5.29 11.51
C ILE A 179 -1.25 -5.62 10.84
N ALA A 180 -0.67 -4.67 10.11
CA ALA A 180 0.61 -4.87 9.45
C ALA A 180 1.73 -5.22 10.45
N LYS A 181 1.77 -4.55 11.60
CA LYS A 181 2.74 -4.82 12.67
C LYS A 181 2.58 -6.21 13.27
N LYS A 182 1.35 -6.68 13.42
CA LYS A 182 1.06 -8.05 13.85
C LYS A 182 1.54 -9.06 12.82
N GLU A 183 1.21 -8.83 11.55
CA GLU A 183 1.56 -9.74 10.46
C GLU A 183 3.07 -9.81 10.21
N GLN A 184 3.79 -8.71 10.36
CA GLN A 184 5.26 -8.69 10.28
C GLN A 184 5.91 -9.60 11.32
N LYS A 185 5.34 -9.71 12.53
CA LYS A 185 5.88 -10.62 13.55
C LYS A 185 5.74 -12.09 13.17
N ASN A 186 4.79 -12.41 12.32
CA ASN A 186 4.45 -13.76 11.93
C ASN A 186 5.08 -14.19 10.59
N SER A 187 5.74 -13.27 9.86
CA SER A 187 6.34 -13.60 8.57
C SER A 187 7.61 -12.80 8.31
N LYS A 188 8.69 -13.50 7.96
CA LYS A 188 9.95 -12.89 7.52
C LYS A 188 9.85 -12.18 6.16
N ASN A 189 8.82 -12.48 5.40
CA ASN A 189 8.58 -11.90 4.08
C ASN A 189 7.89 -10.53 4.14
N ILE A 190 7.61 -9.98 5.33
CA ILE A 190 6.98 -8.69 5.52
C ILE A 190 7.96 -7.71 6.16
N VAL A 191 8.14 -6.56 5.52
CA VAL A 191 8.94 -5.45 6.06
C VAL A 191 8.08 -4.21 6.17
N MET A 192 8.04 -3.62 7.36
CA MET A 192 7.41 -2.32 7.59
C MET A 192 8.44 -1.20 7.47
N VAL A 193 8.03 -0.10 6.83
CA VAL A 193 8.89 1.05 6.54
C VAL A 193 8.14 2.33 6.84
N ASN A 194 8.76 3.24 7.60
CA ASN A 194 8.26 4.60 7.75
C ASN A 194 8.60 5.43 6.50
N TYR A 195 7.63 6.18 6.00
CA TYR A 195 7.85 7.09 4.88
C TYR A 195 8.94 8.13 5.15
N SER A 196 9.05 8.61 6.41
CA SER A 196 10.10 9.56 6.82
C SER A 196 11.52 8.99 6.68
N ASP A 197 11.71 7.68 6.87
CA ASP A 197 13.02 7.04 6.67
C ASP A 197 13.43 7.10 5.19
N LEU A 198 12.47 6.93 4.28
CA LEU A 198 12.71 7.09 2.84
C LEU A 198 12.99 8.55 2.45
N GLU A 199 12.45 9.53 3.17
CA GLU A 199 12.77 10.92 2.91
C GLU A 199 14.16 11.31 3.41
N ASN A 200 14.53 10.86 4.61
CA ASN A 200 15.71 11.29 5.31
C ASN A 200 16.95 10.41 5.05
N ASN A 201 16.76 9.08 4.89
CA ASN A 201 17.82 8.08 4.77
C ASN A 201 17.59 7.14 3.58
N PHE A 202 17.29 7.70 2.41
CA PHE A 202 16.75 6.99 1.26
C PHE A 202 17.52 5.70 0.90
N SER A 203 18.80 5.84 0.52
CA SER A 203 19.59 4.68 0.02
C SER A 203 19.70 3.58 1.06
N LYS A 204 20.02 3.95 2.31
CA LYS A 204 20.12 2.99 3.42
C LYS A 204 18.78 2.29 3.70
N THR A 205 17.67 3.01 3.58
CA THR A 205 16.32 2.45 3.79
C THR A 205 15.99 1.45 2.68
N ILE A 206 16.25 1.78 1.42
CA ILE A 206 16.05 0.84 0.29
C ILE A 206 16.93 -0.40 0.43
N GLU A 207 18.21 -0.23 0.75
CA GLU A 207 19.14 -1.34 1.00
C GLU A 207 18.64 -2.26 2.13
N ASN A 208 18.18 -1.67 3.24
CA ASN A 208 17.63 -2.44 4.36
C ASN A 208 16.36 -3.24 3.98
N ILE A 209 15.46 -2.63 3.17
CA ILE A 209 14.29 -3.33 2.64
C ILE A 209 14.72 -4.52 1.79
N CYS A 210 15.61 -4.28 0.83
CA CYS A 210 16.07 -5.30 -0.10
C CYS A 210 16.79 -6.44 0.61
N ASN A 211 17.66 -6.12 1.57
CA ASN A 211 18.38 -7.12 2.36
C ASN A 211 17.41 -7.99 3.19
N LYS A 212 16.45 -7.38 3.89
CA LYS A 212 15.47 -8.13 4.70
C LYS A 212 14.57 -9.03 3.87
N LEU A 213 14.22 -8.60 2.66
CA LEU A 213 13.37 -9.37 1.76
C LEU A 213 14.16 -10.24 0.76
N GLU A 214 15.47 -10.28 0.88
CA GLU A 214 16.33 -11.03 -0.06
C GLU A 214 16.05 -10.64 -1.53
N ILE A 215 15.94 -9.32 -1.78
CA ILE A 215 15.77 -8.72 -3.11
C ILE A 215 17.15 -8.30 -3.61
N ASN A 216 17.48 -8.68 -4.82
CA ASN A 216 18.77 -8.31 -5.42
C ASN A 216 18.74 -6.85 -5.90
N ILE A 217 19.72 -6.06 -5.48
CA ILE A 217 19.91 -4.68 -5.96
C ILE A 217 20.80 -4.76 -7.20
N ILE A 218 20.29 -4.30 -8.35
CA ILE A 218 20.97 -4.33 -9.65
C ILE A 218 21.54 -2.97 -10.06
N SER A 219 21.14 -1.89 -9.36
CA SER A 219 21.66 -0.54 -9.60
C SER A 219 21.58 0.30 -8.32
N THR A 220 22.33 1.38 -8.26
CA THR A 220 22.32 2.29 -7.11
C THR A 220 20.92 2.87 -6.86
N PRO A 221 20.37 2.78 -5.64
CA PRO A 221 19.08 3.35 -5.31
C PRO A 221 19.02 4.87 -5.57
N SER A 222 18.02 5.31 -6.32
CA SER A 222 17.81 6.72 -6.64
C SER A 222 16.37 7.16 -6.38
N LYS A 223 16.20 8.35 -5.78
CA LYS A 223 14.86 8.87 -5.48
C LYS A 223 14.06 9.10 -6.76
N PRO A 224 12.79 8.69 -6.81
CA PRO A 224 11.90 9.09 -7.88
C PRO A 224 11.53 10.58 -7.77
N ASN A 225 11.11 11.19 -8.88
CA ASN A 225 10.66 12.58 -8.88
C ASN A 225 9.38 12.73 -8.05
N LYS A 226 9.37 13.68 -7.12
CA LYS A 226 8.19 13.94 -6.27
C LYS A 226 7.01 14.53 -7.06
N GLU A 227 7.25 15.20 -8.16
CA GLU A 227 6.21 15.89 -8.95
C GLU A 227 5.16 14.94 -9.54
N GLU A 228 5.54 13.71 -9.85
CA GLU A 228 4.64 12.69 -10.40
C GLU A 228 3.55 12.24 -9.42
N TYR A 229 3.65 12.60 -8.13
CA TYR A 229 2.78 12.09 -7.05
C TYR A 229 1.96 13.17 -6.32
N ILE A 230 2.07 14.44 -6.73
CA ILE A 230 1.39 15.54 -6.03
C ILE A 230 -0.01 15.75 -6.61
N PHE A 231 -0.99 15.09 -6.02
CA PHE A 231 -2.40 15.47 -6.19
C PHE A 231 -2.73 16.65 -5.28
N GLY A 232 -3.16 17.76 -5.86
CA GLY A 232 -3.86 18.79 -5.11
C GLY A 232 -3.05 19.93 -4.50
N LYS A 233 -2.31 20.68 -5.31
CA LYS A 233 -1.52 21.84 -4.86
C LYS A 233 -2.31 23.01 -4.25
N ASP A 234 -3.60 23.15 -4.53
CA ASP A 234 -4.32 24.43 -4.28
C ASP A 234 -5.17 24.46 -3.00
N LEU A 235 -5.37 23.33 -2.32
CA LEU A 235 -6.06 23.31 -1.04
C LEU A 235 -5.05 23.60 0.09
N LYS A 236 -5.16 24.80 0.66
CA LYS A 236 -4.32 25.24 1.77
C LYS A 236 -5.09 25.10 3.08
N LEU A 237 -4.38 24.70 4.14
CA LEU A 237 -4.90 24.70 5.51
C LEU A 237 -4.42 25.94 6.23
N SER A 238 -5.28 26.55 7.05
CA SER A 238 -4.88 27.59 7.96
C SER A 238 -3.97 27.03 9.07
N TYR A 239 -3.31 27.95 9.78
CA TYR A 239 -2.48 27.56 10.93
C TYR A 239 -3.35 26.95 12.05
N GLU A 240 -4.51 27.52 12.31
CA GLU A 240 -5.47 27.08 13.33
C GLU A 240 -5.97 25.65 13.03
N GLU A 241 -6.35 25.38 11.79
CA GLU A 241 -6.78 24.04 11.37
C GLU A 241 -5.71 22.99 11.60
N LYS A 242 -4.42 23.32 11.31
CA LYS A 242 -3.31 22.41 11.58
C LYS A 242 -3.12 22.15 13.08
N GLN A 243 -3.28 23.19 13.92
CA GLN A 243 -3.15 23.03 15.37
C GLN A 243 -4.29 22.17 15.95
N LEU A 244 -5.53 22.39 15.51
CA LEU A 244 -6.68 21.56 15.91
C LEU A 244 -6.47 20.09 15.49
N MET A 245 -5.96 19.88 14.29
CA MET A 245 -5.66 18.54 13.78
C MET A 245 -4.58 17.84 14.63
N LYS A 246 -3.50 18.55 14.99
CA LYS A 246 -2.44 18.02 15.85
C LYS A 246 -2.95 17.69 17.25
N SER A 247 -3.80 18.54 17.82
CA SER A 247 -4.43 18.26 19.12
C SER A 247 -5.27 16.99 19.07
N PHE A 248 -6.10 16.84 18.06
CA PHE A 248 -6.89 15.63 17.87
C PHE A 248 -6.02 14.38 17.71
N ILE A 249 -4.94 14.46 16.92
CA ILE A 249 -4.02 13.32 16.75
C ILE A 249 -3.38 12.94 18.07
N ARG A 250 -2.93 13.90 18.89
CA ARG A 250 -2.34 13.64 20.22
C ARG A 250 -3.29 12.87 21.13
N GLU A 251 -4.56 13.23 21.13
CA GLU A 251 -5.57 12.55 21.95
C GLU A 251 -5.86 11.14 21.44
N GLU A 252 -6.07 11.01 20.13
CA GLU A 252 -6.48 9.73 19.54
C GLU A 252 -5.33 8.71 19.51
N ILE A 253 -4.08 9.13 19.25
CA ILE A 253 -2.94 8.21 19.14
C ILE A 253 -2.65 7.46 20.44
N GLN A 254 -2.99 8.07 21.59
CA GLN A 254 -2.84 7.44 22.91
C GLN A 254 -3.76 6.21 23.09
N LYS A 255 -4.86 6.15 22.36
CA LYS A 255 -5.78 5.00 22.37
C LYS A 255 -5.19 3.76 21.68
N PHE A 256 -4.08 3.94 20.95
CA PHE A 256 -3.40 2.90 20.18
C PHE A 256 -1.95 2.69 20.65
N PRO A 257 -1.72 2.23 21.88
CA PRO A 257 -0.37 2.15 22.48
C PRO A 257 0.58 1.22 21.70
N ALA A 258 0.03 0.29 20.93
CA ALA A 258 0.81 -0.66 20.13
C ALA A 258 1.26 -0.11 18.77
N LEU A 259 0.90 1.12 18.36
CA LEU A 259 1.45 1.76 17.17
C LEU A 259 2.99 1.85 17.25
N PRO A 260 3.70 1.96 16.09
CA PRO A 260 5.12 2.23 16.07
C PRO A 260 5.51 3.44 16.92
N ASN A 261 6.64 3.34 17.65
CA ASN A 261 7.05 4.40 18.58
C ASN A 261 7.38 5.71 17.85
N ASP A 262 8.02 5.62 16.70
CA ASP A 262 8.35 6.76 15.84
C ASP A 262 7.10 7.60 15.45
N LEU A 263 5.93 6.98 15.29
CA LEU A 263 4.68 7.72 15.07
C LEU A 263 4.17 8.41 16.35
N LYS A 264 4.35 7.80 17.51
CA LYS A 264 3.90 8.37 18.79
C LYS A 264 4.78 9.54 19.23
N GLU A 265 6.09 9.42 19.03
CA GLU A 265 7.08 10.45 19.39
C GLU A 265 6.88 11.77 18.63
N LEU A 266 6.29 11.72 17.43
CA LEU A 266 5.96 12.92 16.65
C LEU A 266 4.91 13.83 17.32
N PHE A 267 4.13 13.30 18.27
CA PHE A 267 2.99 13.98 18.88
C PHE A 267 3.05 14.09 20.41
N ASN A 268 4.13 13.62 21.01
CA ASN A 268 4.39 13.77 22.45
C ASN A 268 4.89 15.17 22.84
#